data_8bfa81a525769f383b09903404a5a76e
#
_entry.id   8bfa81a525769f383b09903404a5a76e
#
_cell.length_a   1.000
_cell.length_b   1.000
_cell.length_c   1.000
_cell.angle_alpha   90.00
_cell.angle_beta   90.00
_cell.angle_gamma   90.00
#
_symmetry.space_group_name_H-M   'P 1'
#
loop_
_entity.id
_entity.type
_entity.pdbx_description
1 polymer ?
#
loop_
_entity_poly.entity_id
_entity_poly.type
_entity_poly.pdbx_seq_one_letter_code
_entity_poly.pdbx_strand_id
1 'polypeptide(L)'
;MVVKIPAFEKRVPIQKQPPTLPIVEILLMAIAALWSNKLRTVLTMLGVIIGITAVIAVTSVGQGVQAETEANLQGLGADILRVRAGAASSGNVSQGRGSATTLTWSDAQAIASQVSVARTVTAYLEQSSQVVYEQNNTAVTILGTDTHYADVNNITLQSGRYFTEDELTDARPVAVLGPTVRDDLFGEDNSPIGHSIRIQGQRYTVLGVANEKGAQGRENPDEQVYVPLTNMSARLVGNNALSGIAVQGISVEVTEQALLEAADFQMTNLLRVRHDIYPERGDEDDFEIVSAADLVETLTSTVGLFSVMVAAIAAISLVVGGIGIANIMLVSVVERTREIGIRKAVGATNSAILSQFMAEAIAISAAGGVLGVAMGIAIARIAATLFDFPFVISLWSIALGVGLSFAIGLVAGVIPARSAARLDPINALRSG
;
A
#
# COMPACT_ATOMS: atom_id res chain seq x y z
N MET A 1 -50.66 -41.20 80.38
CA MET A 1 -50.63 -39.87 79.80
C MET A 1 -49.49 -39.82 78.85
N VAL A 2 -49.75 -40.09 77.55
CA VAL A 2 -48.69 -40.19 76.49
C VAL A 2 -48.68 -38.89 75.75
N VAL A 3 -47.61 -38.14 75.84
CA VAL A 3 -47.43 -36.86 75.13
C VAL A 3 -46.99 -37.18 73.69
N LYS A 4 -47.83 -36.81 72.72
CA LYS A 4 -47.60 -36.92 71.29
C LYS A 4 -46.79 -35.71 70.85
N ILE A 5 -45.49 -35.95 70.40
CA ILE A 5 -44.63 -34.93 69.79
C ILE A 5 -45.11 -34.76 68.33
N PRO A 6 -45.38 -33.53 67.83
CA PRO A 6 -45.69 -33.33 66.40
C PRO A 6 -44.44 -33.42 65.56
N ALA A 7 -44.55 -34.17 64.47
CA ALA A 7 -43.52 -34.30 63.46
C ALA A 7 -43.27 -32.96 62.76
N PHE A 8 -42.02 -32.46 62.83
CA PHE A 8 -41.55 -31.34 62.02
C PHE A 8 -41.17 -31.86 60.61
N GLU A 9 -42.08 -31.71 59.67
CA GLU A 9 -41.83 -32.00 58.27
C GLU A 9 -42.23 -30.81 57.40
N LYS A 10 -41.28 -29.97 57.08
CA LYS A 10 -41.28 -29.19 55.87
C LYS A 10 -39.83 -28.89 55.50
N ARG A 11 -39.22 -29.81 54.71
CA ARG A 11 -38.02 -29.50 53.97
C ARG A 11 -38.36 -28.43 52.94
N VAL A 12 -37.84 -27.20 53.17
CA VAL A 12 -37.83 -26.14 52.16
C VAL A 12 -36.93 -26.61 51.02
N PRO A 13 -37.40 -26.70 49.77
CA PRO A 13 -36.55 -27.06 48.66
C PRO A 13 -35.49 -25.96 48.50
N ILE A 14 -34.23 -26.31 48.73
CA ILE A 14 -33.08 -25.48 48.38
C ILE A 14 -33.09 -25.40 46.85
N GLN A 15 -33.63 -24.29 46.34
CA GLN A 15 -33.60 -23.92 44.94
C GLN A 15 -32.09 -23.68 44.56
N LYS A 16 -31.47 -24.71 43.96
CA LYS A 16 -30.15 -24.55 43.35
C LYS A 16 -30.27 -23.60 42.16
N GLN A 17 -30.21 -22.31 42.40
CA GLN A 17 -29.85 -21.37 41.33
C GLN A 17 -28.38 -21.55 41.04
N PRO A 18 -27.99 -21.83 39.78
CA PRO A 18 -26.60 -21.77 39.41
C PRO A 18 -26.13 -20.31 39.59
N PRO A 19 -25.01 -20.04 40.24
CA PRO A 19 -24.50 -18.68 40.35
C PRO A 19 -23.90 -18.29 38.99
N THR A 20 -24.77 -17.86 38.08
CA THR A 20 -24.33 -17.11 36.91
C THR A 20 -24.15 -15.67 37.35
N LEU A 21 -22.91 -15.28 37.66
CA LEU A 21 -22.60 -13.87 37.88
C LEU A 21 -23.02 -13.11 36.62
N PRO A 22 -23.80 -12.02 36.72
CA PRO A 22 -24.15 -11.23 35.56
C PRO A 22 -22.88 -10.67 34.93
N ILE A 23 -22.79 -10.74 33.61
CA ILE A 23 -21.60 -10.32 32.81
C ILE A 23 -21.14 -8.92 33.20
N VAL A 24 -22.07 -8.05 33.59
CA VAL A 24 -21.80 -6.68 34.06
C VAL A 24 -20.95 -6.65 35.35
N GLU A 25 -21.26 -7.53 36.32
CA GLU A 25 -20.44 -7.61 37.55
C GLU A 25 -19.05 -8.14 37.30
N ILE A 26 -18.90 -9.07 36.37
CA ILE A 26 -17.59 -9.60 35.95
C ILE A 26 -16.76 -8.48 35.29
N LEU A 27 -17.38 -7.66 34.44
CA LEU A 27 -16.71 -6.51 33.79
C LEU A 27 -16.31 -5.44 34.82
N LEU A 28 -17.17 -5.11 35.80
CA LEU A 28 -16.87 -4.15 36.85
C LEU A 28 -15.72 -4.63 37.74
N MET A 29 -15.69 -5.93 38.11
CA MET A 29 -14.60 -6.51 38.86
C MET A 29 -13.28 -6.48 38.07
N ALA A 30 -13.32 -6.76 36.75
CA ALA A 30 -12.15 -6.69 35.88
C ALA A 30 -11.60 -5.27 35.79
N ILE A 31 -12.45 -4.25 35.65
CA ILE A 31 -12.05 -2.84 35.65
C ILE A 31 -11.43 -2.45 37.01
N ALA A 32 -12.02 -2.84 38.14
CA ALA A 32 -11.47 -2.57 39.46
C ALA A 32 -10.09 -3.23 39.65
N ALA A 33 -9.90 -4.44 39.14
CA ALA A 33 -8.61 -5.14 39.19
C ALA A 33 -7.52 -4.42 38.35
N LEU A 34 -7.88 -3.83 37.20
CA LEU A 34 -6.97 -3.01 36.40
C LEU A 34 -6.43 -1.78 37.16
N TRP A 35 -7.24 -1.19 38.03
CA TRP A 35 -6.89 0.03 38.75
C TRP A 35 -6.05 -0.23 40.02
N SER A 36 -6.06 -1.45 40.57
CA SER A 36 -5.33 -1.78 41.82
C SER A 36 -3.81 -1.81 41.63
N ASN A 37 -3.30 -2.17 40.45
CA ASN A 37 -1.83 -2.24 40.17
C ASN A 37 -1.49 -1.65 38.79
N LYS A 38 -1.72 -0.34 38.62
CA LYS A 38 -1.66 0.38 37.33
C LYS A 38 -0.39 0.14 36.53
N LEU A 39 0.78 0.19 37.16
CA LEU A 39 2.08 0.08 36.48
C LEU A 39 2.28 -1.32 35.88
N ARG A 40 1.88 -2.36 36.62
CA ARG A 40 2.02 -3.75 36.21
C ARG A 40 1.06 -4.07 35.07
N THR A 41 -0.18 -3.60 35.18
CA THR A 41 -1.22 -3.77 34.14
C THR A 41 -0.82 -3.09 32.82
N VAL A 42 -0.33 -1.85 32.89
CA VAL A 42 0.14 -1.12 31.69
C VAL A 42 1.31 -1.86 31.02
N LEU A 43 2.31 -2.30 31.80
CA LEU A 43 3.48 -3.00 31.23
C LEU A 43 3.10 -4.31 30.53
N THR A 44 2.13 -5.03 31.03
CA THR A 44 1.71 -6.32 30.42
C THR A 44 0.79 -6.14 29.23
N MET A 45 -0.11 -5.16 29.31
CA MET A 45 -0.95 -4.78 28.17
C MET A 45 -0.10 -4.23 27.01
N LEU A 46 1.08 -3.66 27.31
CA LEU A 46 1.96 -3.04 26.30
C LEU A 46 2.32 -4.02 25.18
N GLY A 47 2.65 -5.27 25.51
CA GLY A 47 2.93 -6.30 24.50
C GLY A 47 1.76 -6.57 23.57
N VAL A 48 0.54 -6.64 24.12
CA VAL A 48 -0.69 -6.83 23.33
C VAL A 48 -0.99 -5.58 22.50
N ILE A 49 -0.90 -4.40 23.11
CA ILE A 49 -1.12 -3.12 22.44
C ILE A 49 -0.16 -2.98 21.26
N ILE A 50 1.15 -3.13 21.47
CA ILE A 50 2.17 -2.98 20.41
C ILE A 50 1.92 -3.99 19.28
N GLY A 51 1.67 -5.26 19.61
CA GLY A 51 1.43 -6.29 18.61
C GLY A 51 0.24 -5.98 17.71
N ILE A 52 -0.89 -5.61 18.29
CA ILE A 52 -2.10 -5.28 17.54
C ILE A 52 -1.97 -3.96 16.77
N THR A 53 -1.37 -2.94 17.40
CA THR A 53 -1.08 -1.64 16.76
C THR A 53 -0.23 -1.83 15.51
N ALA A 54 0.83 -2.63 15.59
CA ALA A 54 1.73 -2.86 14.47
C ALA A 54 1.01 -3.54 13.29
N VAL A 55 0.21 -4.58 13.55
CA VAL A 55 -0.55 -5.27 12.51
C VAL A 55 -1.52 -4.32 11.81
N ILE A 56 -2.31 -3.56 12.58
CA ILE A 56 -3.31 -2.64 12.00
C ILE A 56 -2.65 -1.49 11.24
N ALA A 57 -1.60 -0.89 11.81
CA ALA A 57 -0.90 0.22 11.16
C ALA A 57 -0.30 -0.21 9.82
N VAL A 58 0.45 -1.34 9.78
CA VAL A 58 1.12 -1.79 8.56
C VAL A 58 0.12 -2.25 7.49
N THR A 59 -0.93 -2.98 7.87
CA THR A 59 -1.95 -3.40 6.90
C THR A 59 -2.74 -2.22 6.34
N SER A 60 -3.06 -1.21 7.15
CA SER A 60 -3.77 -0.01 6.69
C SER A 60 -2.90 0.87 5.80
N VAL A 61 -1.63 1.08 6.16
CA VAL A 61 -0.66 1.81 5.32
C VAL A 61 -0.44 1.08 3.99
N GLY A 62 -0.24 -0.25 4.03
CA GLY A 62 -0.05 -1.03 2.82
C GLY A 62 -1.23 -0.94 1.85
N GLN A 63 -2.46 -1.03 2.37
CA GLN A 63 -3.67 -0.86 1.55
C GLN A 63 -3.85 0.58 1.05
N GLY A 64 -3.44 1.58 1.83
CA GLY A 64 -3.46 2.98 1.40
C GLY A 64 -2.50 3.23 0.23
N VAL A 65 -1.25 2.75 0.33
CA VAL A 65 -0.26 2.84 -0.75
C VAL A 65 -0.72 2.07 -2.00
N GLN A 66 -1.31 0.89 -1.83
CA GLN A 66 -1.87 0.14 -2.96
C GLN A 66 -2.99 0.92 -3.65
N ALA A 67 -3.95 1.47 -2.89
CA ALA A 67 -5.06 2.24 -3.44
C ALA A 67 -4.58 3.51 -4.16
N GLU A 68 -3.56 4.20 -3.63
CA GLU A 68 -2.93 5.35 -4.29
C GLU A 68 -2.26 4.94 -5.60
N THR A 69 -1.52 3.82 -5.57
CA THR A 69 -0.87 3.31 -6.77
C THR A 69 -1.90 2.93 -7.85
N GLU A 70 -2.96 2.23 -7.48
CA GLU A 70 -4.05 1.86 -8.40
C GLU A 70 -4.73 3.11 -8.98
N ALA A 71 -4.97 4.15 -8.17
CA ALA A 71 -5.56 5.40 -8.64
C ALA A 71 -4.63 6.14 -9.64
N ASN A 72 -3.34 6.21 -9.34
CA ASN A 72 -2.34 6.81 -10.22
C ASN A 72 -2.21 6.04 -11.54
N LEU A 73 -2.30 4.71 -11.50
CA LEU A 73 -2.23 3.85 -12.69
C LEU A 73 -3.50 3.91 -13.54
N GLN A 74 -4.69 4.08 -12.95
CA GLN A 74 -5.92 4.34 -13.70
C GLN A 74 -5.83 5.64 -14.50
N GLY A 75 -5.14 6.65 -13.97
CA GLY A 75 -4.83 7.90 -14.67
C GLY A 75 -3.83 7.74 -15.83
N LEU A 76 -3.00 6.69 -15.80
CA LEU A 76 -1.98 6.39 -16.84
C LEU A 76 -2.47 5.40 -17.91
N GLY A 77 -3.68 4.83 -17.78
CA GLY A 77 -4.22 3.77 -18.63
C GLY A 77 -3.81 2.38 -18.15
N ALA A 78 -4.76 1.67 -17.57
CA ALA A 78 -4.54 0.29 -17.08
C ALA A 78 -4.22 -0.71 -18.21
N ASP A 79 -4.48 -0.33 -19.46
CA ASP A 79 -4.35 -1.15 -20.66
C ASP A 79 -3.08 -0.80 -21.46
N ILE A 80 -2.12 -0.09 -20.86
CA ILE A 80 -0.90 0.35 -21.53
C ILE A 80 0.30 -0.52 -21.14
N LEU A 81 0.94 -1.11 -22.14
CA LEU A 81 2.28 -1.69 -22.04
C LEU A 81 3.32 -0.66 -22.47
N ARG A 82 4.38 -0.52 -21.69
CA ARG A 82 5.49 0.36 -22.00
C ARG A 82 6.75 -0.44 -22.30
N VAL A 83 7.23 -0.33 -23.53
CA VAL A 83 8.53 -0.86 -23.93
C VAL A 83 9.56 0.21 -23.69
N ARG A 84 10.59 -0.09 -22.91
CA ARG A 84 11.73 0.79 -22.64
C ARG A 84 13.00 0.20 -23.21
N ALA A 85 13.90 1.03 -23.71
CA ALA A 85 15.21 0.59 -24.10
C ALA A 85 15.98 0.04 -22.89
N GLY A 86 16.79 -0.97 -23.10
CA GLY A 86 17.62 -1.57 -22.07
C GLY A 86 18.65 -0.59 -21.50
N ALA A 87 19.55 -1.08 -20.67
CA ALA A 87 20.62 -0.27 -20.11
C ALA A 87 21.83 -0.24 -21.04
N ALA A 88 22.30 0.96 -21.40
CA ALA A 88 23.59 1.09 -22.05
C ALA A 88 24.70 0.67 -21.08
N SER A 89 25.59 -0.24 -21.53
CA SER A 89 26.74 -0.69 -20.77
C SER A 89 28.01 -0.12 -21.35
N SER A 90 28.76 0.63 -20.57
CA SER A 90 30.10 1.09 -20.93
C SER A 90 31.12 0.42 -20.00
N GLY A 91 31.73 -0.68 -20.47
CA GLY A 91 32.58 -1.54 -19.64
C GLY A 91 31.75 -2.23 -18.52
N ASN A 92 32.18 -2.09 -17.26
CA ASN A 92 31.48 -2.65 -16.10
C ASN A 92 30.44 -1.70 -15.47
N VAL A 93 30.11 -0.57 -16.12
CA VAL A 93 29.17 0.44 -15.59
C VAL A 93 27.91 0.44 -16.46
N SER A 94 26.79 0.05 -15.86
CA SER A 94 25.46 0.22 -16.46
C SER A 94 25.00 1.65 -16.24
N GLN A 95 24.57 2.33 -17.31
CA GLN A 95 24.05 3.70 -17.27
C GLN A 95 22.57 3.78 -16.87
N GLY A 96 21.97 2.64 -16.50
CA GLY A 96 20.56 2.55 -16.16
C GLY A 96 19.66 2.20 -17.35
N ARG A 97 18.48 1.68 -17.05
CA ARG A 97 17.46 1.31 -18.06
C ARG A 97 16.96 2.56 -18.78
N GLY A 98 16.69 2.43 -20.08
CA GLY A 98 16.28 3.55 -20.94
C GLY A 98 17.46 4.36 -21.51
N SER A 99 18.70 4.03 -21.18
CA SER A 99 19.89 4.74 -21.67
C SER A 99 20.46 4.16 -23.00
N ALA A 100 20.07 2.93 -23.35
CA ALA A 100 20.43 2.36 -24.63
C ALA A 100 19.62 2.99 -25.77
N THR A 101 20.22 3.13 -26.93
CA THR A 101 19.55 3.62 -28.15
C THR A 101 19.16 2.44 -29.06
N THR A 102 18.65 1.38 -28.46
CA THR A 102 18.31 0.13 -29.15
C THR A 102 16.93 0.19 -29.81
N LEU A 103 15.99 0.88 -29.19
CA LEU A 103 14.65 1.05 -29.74
C LEU A 103 14.60 2.15 -30.80
N THR A 104 13.82 1.91 -31.84
CA THR A 104 13.62 2.84 -32.94
C THR A 104 12.13 3.14 -33.17
N TRP A 105 11.82 4.26 -33.83
CA TRP A 105 10.45 4.53 -34.28
C TRP A 105 9.93 3.48 -35.27
N SER A 106 10.82 2.86 -36.05
CA SER A 106 10.50 1.71 -36.93
C SER A 106 10.00 0.50 -36.12
N ASP A 107 10.43 0.33 -34.87
CA ASP A 107 9.95 -0.75 -34.00
C ASP A 107 8.52 -0.45 -33.52
N ALA A 108 8.23 0.81 -33.20
CA ALA A 108 6.86 1.23 -32.87
C ALA A 108 5.89 1.00 -34.05
N GLN A 109 6.31 1.35 -35.27
CA GLN A 109 5.52 1.11 -36.48
C GLN A 109 5.34 -0.40 -36.76
N ALA A 110 6.36 -1.21 -36.50
CA ALA A 110 6.25 -2.66 -36.63
C ALA A 110 5.28 -3.25 -35.62
N ILE A 111 5.32 -2.78 -34.34
CA ILE A 111 4.36 -3.18 -33.31
C ILE A 111 2.94 -2.80 -33.74
N ALA A 112 2.71 -1.56 -34.20
CA ALA A 112 1.42 -1.08 -34.65
C ALA A 112 0.83 -1.91 -35.80
N SER A 113 1.69 -2.44 -36.69
CA SER A 113 1.22 -3.18 -37.86
C SER A 113 1.14 -4.71 -37.66
N GLN A 114 1.90 -5.28 -36.74
CA GLN A 114 2.08 -6.73 -36.59
C GLN A 114 1.53 -7.31 -35.30
N VAL A 115 1.35 -6.51 -34.25
CA VAL A 115 0.77 -6.94 -32.98
C VAL A 115 -0.74 -6.78 -33.05
N SER A 116 -1.46 -7.89 -33.20
CA SER A 116 -2.90 -7.90 -33.52
C SER A 116 -3.80 -7.36 -32.40
N VAL A 117 -3.31 -7.36 -31.17
CA VAL A 117 -4.03 -6.89 -29.98
C VAL A 117 -3.68 -5.45 -29.58
N ALA A 118 -2.71 -4.84 -30.25
CA ALA A 118 -2.40 -3.42 -30.09
C ALA A 118 -3.48 -2.56 -30.72
N ARG A 119 -4.06 -1.65 -29.93
CA ARG A 119 -5.05 -0.68 -30.38
C ARG A 119 -4.40 0.58 -30.91
N THR A 120 -3.52 1.16 -30.10
CA THR A 120 -2.79 2.38 -30.42
C THR A 120 -1.35 2.22 -29.95
N VAL A 121 -0.40 2.64 -30.79
CA VAL A 121 1.03 2.59 -30.48
C VAL A 121 1.59 4.00 -30.64
N THR A 122 2.36 4.43 -29.65
CA THR A 122 3.04 5.72 -29.68
C THR A 122 4.47 5.58 -29.19
N ALA A 123 5.36 6.39 -29.76
CA ALA A 123 6.76 6.42 -29.38
C ALA A 123 7.15 7.80 -28.84
N TYR A 124 8.12 7.82 -27.93
CA TYR A 124 8.62 9.07 -27.37
C TYR A 124 10.14 9.08 -27.21
N LEU A 125 10.65 10.29 -27.25
CA LEU A 125 12.05 10.62 -26.98
C LEU A 125 12.07 11.83 -26.06
N GLU A 126 12.81 11.77 -24.97
CA GLU A 126 12.86 12.88 -24.01
C GLU A 126 14.27 13.46 -23.88
N GLN A 127 14.35 14.74 -23.65
CA GLN A 127 15.58 15.47 -23.37
C GLN A 127 15.30 16.67 -22.50
N SER A 128 16.03 16.83 -21.41
CA SER A 128 16.00 18.06 -20.63
C SER A 128 16.70 19.18 -21.38
N SER A 129 16.02 20.33 -21.47
CA SER A 129 16.56 21.51 -22.15
C SER A 129 15.97 22.79 -21.57
N GLN A 130 16.64 23.91 -21.88
CA GLN A 130 16.13 25.23 -21.54
C GLN A 130 15.26 25.76 -22.67
N VAL A 131 14.08 26.26 -22.30
CA VAL A 131 13.15 26.96 -23.20
C VAL A 131 13.19 28.43 -22.87
N VAL A 132 13.21 29.28 -23.92
CA VAL A 132 13.34 30.74 -23.80
C VAL A 132 12.26 31.41 -24.58
N TYR A 133 11.58 32.36 -23.95
CA TYR A 133 10.67 33.32 -24.59
C TYR A 133 11.02 34.72 -24.12
N GLU A 134 11.43 35.57 -25.06
CA GLU A 134 11.93 36.94 -24.79
C GLU A 134 13.00 37.00 -23.70
N GLN A 135 12.66 37.48 -22.49
CA GLN A 135 13.56 37.57 -21.34
C GLN A 135 13.34 36.41 -20.31
N ASN A 136 12.27 35.63 -20.47
CA ASN A 136 11.92 34.53 -19.59
C ASN A 136 12.53 33.24 -20.09
N ASN A 137 12.94 32.39 -19.16
CA ASN A 137 13.44 31.06 -19.47
C ASN A 137 13.10 30.08 -18.36
N THR A 138 12.89 28.83 -18.72
CA THR A 138 12.67 27.73 -17.79
C THR A 138 13.37 26.46 -18.27
N ALA A 139 13.83 25.65 -17.33
CA ALA A 139 14.44 24.34 -17.63
C ALA A 139 13.35 23.27 -17.54
N VAL A 140 13.09 22.59 -18.63
CA VAL A 140 11.97 21.65 -18.78
C VAL A 140 12.39 20.40 -19.52
N THR A 141 11.54 19.38 -19.47
CA THR A 141 11.69 18.20 -20.32
C THR A 141 11.00 18.44 -21.66
N ILE A 142 11.79 18.38 -22.76
CA ILE A 142 11.26 18.36 -24.12
C ILE A 142 10.94 16.92 -24.48
N LEU A 143 9.70 16.66 -24.89
CA LEU A 143 9.21 15.35 -25.27
C LEU A 143 8.87 15.34 -26.77
N GLY A 144 9.70 14.63 -27.54
CA GLY A 144 9.41 14.34 -28.95
C GLY A 144 8.45 13.17 -29.05
N THR A 145 7.29 13.39 -29.65
CA THR A 145 6.22 12.38 -29.70
C THR A 145 5.60 12.30 -31.09
N ASP A 146 4.81 11.27 -31.33
CA ASP A 146 3.92 11.18 -32.48
C ASP A 146 2.52 11.79 -32.15
N THR A 147 1.62 11.71 -33.11
CA THR A 147 0.26 12.29 -33.00
C THR A 147 -0.66 11.52 -32.05
N HIS A 148 -0.38 10.27 -31.75
CA HIS A 148 -1.18 9.41 -30.88
C HIS A 148 -0.80 9.54 -29.39
N TYR A 149 0.32 10.18 -29.10
CA TYR A 149 0.83 10.28 -27.73
C TYR A 149 -0.15 10.96 -26.77
N ALA A 150 -0.81 12.01 -27.23
CA ALA A 150 -1.77 12.75 -26.41
C ALA A 150 -2.97 11.86 -26.02
N ASP A 151 -3.48 11.08 -26.95
CA ASP A 151 -4.63 10.17 -26.71
C ASP A 151 -4.24 9.02 -25.75
N VAL A 152 -3.14 8.34 -26.03
CA VAL A 152 -2.66 7.20 -25.22
C VAL A 152 -2.33 7.63 -23.79
N ASN A 153 -1.77 8.83 -23.61
CA ASN A 153 -1.41 9.33 -22.30
C ASN A 153 -2.48 10.24 -21.67
N ASN A 154 -3.70 10.28 -22.21
CA ASN A 154 -4.81 11.09 -21.69
C ASN A 154 -4.44 12.58 -21.49
N ILE A 155 -3.72 13.17 -22.45
CA ILE A 155 -3.36 14.59 -22.44
C ILE A 155 -4.46 15.36 -23.14
N THR A 156 -5.26 16.08 -22.38
CA THR A 156 -6.26 17.01 -22.90
C THR A 156 -5.69 18.40 -23.04
N LEU A 157 -6.25 19.22 -23.91
CA LEU A 157 -5.78 20.58 -24.16
C LEU A 157 -6.69 21.60 -23.50
N GLN A 158 -6.09 22.59 -22.84
CA GLN A 158 -6.78 23.76 -22.31
C GLN A 158 -7.15 24.73 -23.45
N SER A 159 -6.24 24.90 -24.40
CA SER A 159 -6.42 25.79 -25.55
C SER A 159 -5.56 25.36 -26.74
N GLY A 160 -6.01 25.73 -27.95
CA GLY A 160 -5.28 25.37 -29.17
C GLY A 160 -5.51 23.96 -29.66
N ARG A 161 -4.51 23.37 -30.29
CA ARG A 161 -4.54 22.02 -30.86
C ARG A 161 -3.19 21.31 -30.69
N TYR A 162 -3.20 19.98 -30.77
CA TYR A 162 -2.00 19.18 -30.94
C TYR A 162 -1.49 19.25 -32.39
N PHE A 163 -0.28 18.77 -32.65
CA PHE A 163 0.25 18.74 -34.02
C PHE A 163 -0.35 17.60 -34.85
N THR A 164 -0.38 17.81 -36.14
CA THR A 164 -0.96 16.88 -37.12
C THR A 164 0.08 15.92 -37.68
N GLU A 165 -0.39 14.87 -38.40
CA GLU A 165 0.48 13.90 -39.07
C GLU A 165 1.38 14.56 -40.15
N ASP A 166 0.87 15.56 -40.85
CA ASP A 166 1.66 16.33 -41.81
C ASP A 166 2.81 17.09 -41.10
N GLU A 167 2.51 17.70 -39.92
CA GLU A 167 3.51 18.42 -39.13
C GLU A 167 4.56 17.47 -38.53
N LEU A 168 4.16 16.24 -38.17
CA LEU A 168 5.07 15.18 -37.75
C LEU A 168 5.97 14.75 -38.93
N THR A 169 5.37 14.41 -40.06
CA THR A 169 6.11 13.91 -41.26
C THR A 169 7.05 14.96 -41.83
N ASP A 170 6.61 16.23 -41.92
CA ASP A 170 7.44 17.35 -42.39
C ASP A 170 8.48 17.84 -41.37
N ALA A 171 8.54 17.22 -40.19
CA ALA A 171 9.40 17.65 -39.07
C ALA A 171 9.25 19.14 -38.75
N ARG A 172 8.01 19.65 -38.70
CA ARG A 172 7.76 21.07 -38.45
C ARG A 172 8.13 21.50 -37.05
N PRO A 173 8.75 22.69 -36.88
CA PRO A 173 9.13 23.19 -35.57
C PRO A 173 7.91 23.82 -34.85
N VAL A 174 7.06 22.96 -34.32
CA VAL A 174 5.85 23.31 -33.55
C VAL A 174 5.92 22.71 -32.16
N ALA A 175 5.23 23.31 -31.19
CA ALA A 175 5.26 22.88 -29.80
C ALA A 175 3.89 23.01 -29.14
N VAL A 176 3.60 22.09 -28.20
CA VAL A 176 2.50 22.18 -27.23
C VAL A 176 3.12 22.29 -25.84
N LEU A 177 2.66 23.24 -25.04
CA LEU A 177 3.23 23.54 -23.72
C LEU A 177 2.43 22.88 -22.61
N GLY A 178 3.09 22.39 -21.59
CA GLY A 178 2.48 22.11 -20.29
C GLY A 178 2.07 23.42 -19.60
N PRO A 179 1.10 23.40 -18.67
CA PRO A 179 0.58 24.61 -18.03
C PRO A 179 1.64 25.36 -17.23
N THR A 180 2.49 24.68 -16.46
CA THR A 180 3.59 25.30 -15.72
C THR A 180 4.57 26.01 -16.65
N VAL A 181 4.90 25.40 -17.79
CA VAL A 181 5.81 26.01 -18.78
C VAL A 181 5.20 27.26 -19.41
N ARG A 182 3.87 27.24 -19.68
CA ARG A 182 3.15 28.43 -20.14
C ARG A 182 3.26 29.57 -19.12
N ASP A 183 3.01 29.27 -17.85
CA ASP A 183 3.00 30.27 -16.77
C ASP A 183 4.38 30.88 -16.54
N ASP A 184 5.42 30.07 -16.56
CA ASP A 184 6.82 30.52 -16.43
C ASP A 184 7.28 31.43 -17.58
N LEU A 185 6.84 31.15 -18.81
CA LEU A 185 7.30 31.86 -19.98
C LEU A 185 6.44 33.08 -20.33
N PHE A 186 5.12 32.94 -20.21
CA PHE A 186 4.15 33.95 -20.70
C PHE A 186 3.37 34.61 -19.55
N GLY A 187 3.33 34.02 -18.35
CA GLY A 187 2.43 34.40 -17.26
C GLY A 187 1.02 33.82 -17.46
N GLU A 188 0.26 33.78 -16.37
CA GLU A 188 -1.05 33.09 -16.30
C GLU A 188 -2.11 33.68 -17.29
N ASP A 189 -2.07 34.99 -17.53
CA ASP A 189 -3.10 35.71 -18.27
C ASP A 189 -2.85 35.84 -19.80
N ASN A 190 -1.67 35.44 -20.27
CA ASN A 190 -1.29 35.63 -21.68
C ASN A 190 -1.48 34.36 -22.51
N SER A 191 -2.05 34.49 -23.69
CA SER A 191 -2.16 33.38 -24.63
C SER A 191 -0.81 33.12 -25.33
N PRO A 192 -0.22 31.95 -25.21
CA PRO A 192 1.03 31.62 -25.89
C PRO A 192 0.84 31.19 -27.34
N ILE A 193 -0.41 30.95 -27.79
CA ILE A 193 -0.71 30.36 -29.10
C ILE A 193 -0.26 31.28 -30.22
N GLY A 194 0.46 30.74 -31.20
CA GLY A 194 1.01 31.47 -32.33
C GLY A 194 2.31 32.24 -32.05
N HIS A 195 2.73 32.33 -30.77
CA HIS A 195 4.03 32.91 -30.42
C HIS A 195 5.17 31.92 -30.67
N SER A 196 6.38 32.45 -30.78
CA SER A 196 7.57 31.62 -31.06
C SER A 196 8.48 31.56 -29.85
N ILE A 197 8.71 30.36 -29.36
CA ILE A 197 9.69 30.02 -28.29
C ILE A 197 10.99 29.52 -28.89
N ARG A 198 12.08 29.54 -28.12
CA ARG A 198 13.38 28.97 -28.53
C ARG A 198 13.77 27.79 -27.63
N ILE A 199 14.10 26.67 -28.29
CA ILE A 199 14.60 25.45 -27.67
C ILE A 199 15.97 25.17 -28.31
N GLN A 200 17.05 25.17 -27.55
CA GLN A 200 18.44 24.99 -28.07
C GLN A 200 18.77 25.89 -29.29
N GLY A 201 18.28 27.15 -29.26
CA GLY A 201 18.50 28.11 -30.36
C GLY A 201 17.54 27.96 -31.54
N GLN A 202 16.78 26.88 -31.66
CA GLN A 202 15.76 26.68 -32.70
C GLN A 202 14.44 27.33 -32.31
N ARG A 203 13.72 27.89 -33.27
CA ARG A 203 12.41 28.54 -33.06
C ARG A 203 11.29 27.50 -33.26
N TYR A 204 10.36 27.45 -32.30
CA TYR A 204 9.17 26.63 -32.34
C TYR A 204 7.93 27.49 -32.20
N THR A 205 6.91 27.25 -33.00
CA THR A 205 5.61 27.96 -32.90
C THR A 205 4.73 27.19 -31.93
N VAL A 206 4.17 27.88 -30.94
CA VAL A 206 3.26 27.27 -29.95
C VAL A 206 1.89 27.07 -30.60
N LEU A 207 1.41 25.80 -30.61
CA LEU A 207 0.11 25.41 -31.15
C LEU A 207 -0.99 25.27 -30.08
N GLY A 208 -0.63 24.96 -28.87
CA GLY A 208 -1.60 24.71 -27.80
C GLY A 208 -0.95 24.64 -26.42
N VAL A 209 -1.81 24.55 -25.43
CA VAL A 209 -1.46 24.38 -24.02
C VAL A 209 -2.24 23.19 -23.47
N ALA A 210 -1.56 22.27 -22.81
CA ALA A 210 -2.18 21.12 -22.13
C ALA A 210 -2.94 21.56 -20.88
N ASN A 211 -3.94 20.78 -20.49
CA ASN A 211 -4.59 20.91 -19.18
C ASN A 211 -3.63 20.47 -18.08
N GLU A 212 -3.83 21.03 -16.90
CA GLU A 212 -3.14 20.60 -15.70
C GLU A 212 -3.49 19.13 -15.38
N LYS A 213 -2.47 18.32 -15.16
CA LYS A 213 -2.58 16.89 -14.86
C LYS A 213 -1.95 16.54 -13.51
N GLY A 214 -1.05 17.38 -13.02
CA GLY A 214 -0.28 17.17 -11.80
C GLY A 214 0.88 16.19 -11.98
N ALA A 215 1.76 16.16 -11.02
CA ALA A 215 2.90 15.25 -11.01
C ALA A 215 2.44 13.78 -10.87
N GLN A 216 2.99 12.91 -11.70
CA GLN A 216 2.73 11.47 -11.70
C GLN A 216 4.03 10.72 -11.37
N GLY A 217 4.24 10.47 -10.09
CA GLY A 217 5.47 9.85 -9.60
C GLY A 217 6.69 10.76 -9.85
N ARG A 218 7.61 10.35 -10.75
CA ARG A 218 8.82 11.11 -11.09
C ARG A 218 8.65 12.02 -12.31
N GLU A 219 7.57 11.88 -13.03
CA GLU A 219 7.27 12.65 -14.22
C GLU A 219 6.23 13.73 -13.87
N ASN A 220 6.43 14.93 -14.38
CA ASN A 220 5.47 16.03 -14.25
C ASN A 220 5.08 16.50 -15.65
N PRO A 221 3.93 16.04 -16.21
CA PRO A 221 3.45 16.47 -17.52
C PRO A 221 3.24 17.98 -17.64
N ASP A 222 3.00 18.65 -16.52
CA ASP A 222 2.76 20.08 -16.47
C ASP A 222 4.03 20.91 -16.76
N GLU A 223 5.22 20.32 -16.56
CA GLU A 223 6.53 20.90 -16.82
C GLU A 223 7.15 20.40 -18.14
N GLN A 224 6.34 19.87 -19.06
CA GLN A 224 6.82 19.31 -20.32
C GLN A 224 6.47 20.20 -21.52
N VAL A 225 7.28 20.07 -22.57
CA VAL A 225 7.01 20.66 -23.90
C VAL A 225 6.99 19.53 -24.93
N TYR A 226 5.87 19.38 -25.61
CA TYR A 226 5.66 18.37 -26.63
C TYR A 226 6.01 18.89 -28.00
N VAL A 227 6.86 18.19 -28.74
CA VAL A 227 7.26 18.54 -30.11
C VAL A 227 7.18 17.30 -31.01
N PRO A 228 7.07 17.45 -32.36
CA PRO A 228 7.10 16.29 -33.25
C PRO A 228 8.41 15.50 -33.11
N LEU A 229 8.30 14.17 -32.94
CA LEU A 229 9.42 13.25 -32.76
C LEU A 229 10.46 13.38 -33.87
N THR A 230 10.01 13.52 -35.10
CA THR A 230 10.86 13.70 -36.29
C THR A 230 11.68 14.98 -36.22
N ASN A 231 11.06 16.08 -35.76
CA ASN A 231 11.75 17.37 -35.58
C ASN A 231 12.78 17.29 -34.45
N MET A 232 12.39 16.70 -33.31
CA MET A 232 13.29 16.53 -32.16
C MET A 232 14.53 15.70 -32.54
N SER A 233 14.32 14.57 -33.21
CA SER A 233 15.41 13.72 -33.68
C SER A 233 16.31 14.43 -34.67
N ALA A 234 15.75 15.17 -35.63
CA ALA A 234 16.55 15.83 -36.66
C ALA A 234 17.31 17.09 -36.17
N ARG A 235 16.79 17.82 -35.16
CA ARG A 235 17.30 19.16 -34.81
C ARG A 235 17.83 19.30 -33.39
N LEU A 236 17.33 18.49 -32.43
CA LEU A 236 17.71 18.65 -31.03
C LEU A 236 18.66 17.54 -30.56
N VAL A 237 18.41 16.28 -30.94
CA VAL A 237 19.19 15.13 -30.47
C VAL A 237 20.22 14.68 -31.51
N GLY A 238 19.91 14.83 -32.78
CA GLY A 238 20.69 14.28 -33.89
C GLY A 238 20.22 12.87 -34.29
N ASN A 239 20.17 12.65 -35.60
CA ASN A 239 19.81 11.34 -36.19
C ASN A 239 21.04 10.50 -36.47
N ASN A 240 20.98 9.23 -36.08
CA ASN A 240 21.91 8.25 -36.65
C ASN A 240 21.31 7.75 -37.97
N ALA A 241 21.88 8.20 -39.09
CA ALA A 241 21.37 7.87 -40.43
C ALA A 241 21.33 6.37 -40.75
N LEU A 242 22.02 5.55 -39.95
CA LEU A 242 22.08 4.09 -40.14
C LEU A 242 21.05 3.34 -39.30
N SER A 243 20.60 3.90 -38.16
CA SER A 243 19.73 3.23 -37.21
C SER A 243 18.30 3.80 -37.21
N GLY A 244 18.01 4.86 -37.98
CA GLY A 244 16.73 5.54 -37.97
C GLY A 244 16.54 6.48 -36.78
N ILE A 245 15.30 6.80 -36.45
CA ILE A 245 14.95 7.66 -35.29
C ILE A 245 14.97 6.79 -34.02
N ALA A 246 15.96 7.03 -33.17
CA ALA A 246 16.01 6.37 -31.87
C ALA A 246 14.88 6.90 -30.94
N VAL A 247 14.28 6.03 -30.16
CA VAL A 247 13.28 6.38 -29.15
C VAL A 247 13.68 5.80 -27.79
N GLN A 248 13.27 6.44 -26.73
CA GLN A 248 13.53 5.95 -25.37
C GLN A 248 12.45 4.98 -24.91
N GLY A 249 11.24 5.11 -25.44
CA GLY A 249 10.17 4.19 -25.14
C GLY A 249 9.07 4.19 -26.17
N ILE A 250 8.31 3.11 -26.12
CA ILE A 250 7.12 2.89 -26.95
C ILE A 250 6.00 2.54 -25.98
N SER A 251 4.87 3.26 -26.06
CA SER A 251 3.67 2.92 -25.30
C SER A 251 2.65 2.27 -26.23
N VAL A 252 2.10 1.16 -25.80
CA VAL A 252 1.14 0.36 -26.56
C VAL A 252 -0.14 0.21 -25.77
N GLU A 253 -1.20 0.84 -26.23
CA GLU A 253 -2.55 0.63 -25.71
C GLU A 253 -3.09 -0.68 -26.25
N VAL A 254 -3.53 -1.57 -25.38
CA VAL A 254 -4.10 -2.87 -25.74
C VAL A 254 -5.63 -2.77 -25.75
N THR A 255 -6.28 -3.53 -26.60
CA THR A 255 -7.75 -3.47 -26.79
C THR A 255 -8.52 -3.85 -25.52
N GLU A 256 -8.00 -4.78 -24.73
CA GLU A 256 -8.58 -5.27 -23.47
C GLU A 256 -7.47 -5.66 -22.50
N GLN A 257 -7.64 -5.36 -21.22
CA GLN A 257 -6.67 -5.71 -20.17
C GLN A 257 -6.36 -7.22 -20.11
N ALA A 258 -7.34 -8.06 -20.42
CA ALA A 258 -7.16 -9.51 -20.47
C ALA A 258 -6.16 -9.97 -21.54
N LEU A 259 -5.80 -9.11 -22.51
CA LEU A 259 -4.89 -9.40 -23.60
C LEU A 259 -3.47 -8.87 -23.37
N LEU A 260 -3.17 -8.27 -22.20
CA LEU A 260 -1.85 -7.72 -21.88
C LEU A 260 -0.72 -8.76 -22.00
N GLU A 261 -0.92 -9.97 -21.45
CA GLU A 261 0.06 -11.07 -21.58
C GLU A 261 0.27 -11.49 -23.04
N ALA A 262 -0.81 -11.53 -23.84
CA ALA A 262 -0.72 -11.87 -25.26
C ALA A 262 0.01 -10.78 -26.04
N ALA A 263 -0.22 -9.51 -25.70
CA ALA A 263 0.47 -8.36 -26.29
C ALA A 263 1.97 -8.39 -25.95
N ASP A 264 2.30 -8.60 -24.66
CA ASP A 264 3.67 -8.73 -24.20
C ASP A 264 4.43 -9.85 -24.96
N PHE A 265 3.84 -11.02 -25.02
CA PHE A 265 4.41 -12.15 -25.75
C PHE A 265 4.63 -11.85 -27.24
N GLN A 266 3.65 -11.21 -27.93
CA GLN A 266 3.78 -10.84 -29.34
C GLN A 266 4.87 -9.79 -29.55
N MET A 267 4.90 -8.74 -28.70
CA MET A 267 5.90 -7.68 -28.78
C MET A 267 7.30 -8.20 -28.49
N THR A 268 7.48 -9.01 -27.45
CA THR A 268 8.76 -9.62 -27.10
C THR A 268 9.32 -10.42 -28.28
N ASN A 269 8.52 -11.30 -28.89
CA ASN A 269 8.97 -12.09 -30.03
C ASN A 269 9.27 -11.22 -31.26
N LEU A 270 8.45 -10.22 -31.53
CA LEU A 270 8.66 -9.29 -32.64
C LEU A 270 9.97 -8.52 -32.48
N LEU A 271 10.20 -7.94 -31.30
CA LEU A 271 11.40 -7.16 -31.02
C LEU A 271 12.66 -8.03 -31.02
N ARG A 272 12.63 -9.24 -30.47
CA ARG A 272 13.75 -10.19 -30.54
C ARG A 272 14.16 -10.48 -31.99
N VAL A 273 13.18 -10.73 -32.86
CA VAL A 273 13.44 -10.98 -34.30
C VAL A 273 14.05 -9.73 -34.96
N ARG A 274 13.55 -8.53 -34.64
CA ARG A 274 14.01 -7.28 -35.23
C ARG A 274 15.40 -6.84 -34.74
N HIS A 275 15.72 -7.18 -33.51
CA HIS A 275 17.01 -6.85 -32.87
C HIS A 275 18.04 -7.99 -32.97
N ASP A 276 17.72 -9.07 -33.68
CA ASP A 276 18.62 -10.22 -33.84
C ASP A 276 19.00 -10.92 -32.52
N ILE A 277 18.09 -10.92 -31.54
CA ILE A 277 18.27 -11.49 -30.19
C ILE A 277 17.80 -12.96 -30.19
N TYR A 278 18.70 -13.84 -29.78
CA TYR A 278 18.45 -15.28 -29.68
C TYR A 278 18.70 -15.78 -28.27
N PRO A 279 17.68 -15.85 -27.39
CA PRO A 279 17.83 -16.33 -26.01
C PRO A 279 18.46 -17.71 -25.88
N GLU A 280 18.24 -18.58 -26.89
CA GLU A 280 18.85 -19.91 -26.97
C GLU A 280 20.38 -19.88 -27.08
N ARG A 281 20.96 -18.75 -27.49
CA ARG A 281 22.40 -18.51 -27.56
C ARG A 281 22.97 -17.83 -26.33
N GLY A 282 22.09 -17.45 -25.39
CA GLY A 282 22.44 -16.73 -24.16
C GLY A 282 22.39 -15.21 -24.31
N ASP A 283 21.74 -14.70 -25.38
CA ASP A 283 21.55 -13.26 -25.56
C ASP A 283 20.48 -12.77 -24.57
N GLU A 284 20.73 -11.63 -23.95
CA GLU A 284 19.75 -10.92 -23.10
C GLU A 284 18.97 -9.92 -23.94
N ASP A 285 17.70 -9.70 -23.59
CA ASP A 285 16.85 -8.70 -24.23
C ASP A 285 17.44 -7.28 -23.99
N ASP A 286 17.57 -6.50 -25.05
CA ASP A 286 18.04 -5.12 -25.01
C ASP A 286 16.89 -4.12 -24.79
N PHE A 287 15.73 -4.62 -24.45
CA PHE A 287 14.50 -3.89 -24.10
C PHE A 287 13.83 -4.52 -22.87
N GLU A 288 12.92 -3.78 -22.28
CA GLU A 288 12.06 -4.24 -21.18
C GLU A 288 10.63 -3.81 -21.43
N ILE A 289 9.69 -4.74 -21.31
CA ILE A 289 8.27 -4.46 -21.40
C ILE A 289 7.72 -4.43 -19.97
N VAL A 290 7.06 -3.35 -19.61
CA VAL A 290 6.51 -3.13 -18.26
C VAL A 290 5.04 -2.74 -18.40
N SER A 291 4.18 -3.42 -17.67
CA SER A 291 2.78 -3.03 -17.52
C SER A 291 2.56 -2.26 -16.21
N ALA A 292 1.50 -1.47 -16.18
CA ALA A 292 1.03 -0.88 -14.94
C ALA A 292 0.63 -1.98 -13.92
N ALA A 293 0.09 -3.10 -14.40
CA ALA A 293 -0.28 -4.25 -13.59
C ALA A 293 0.95 -4.88 -12.89
N ASP A 294 2.07 -5.04 -13.59
CA ASP A 294 3.32 -5.59 -13.03
C ASP A 294 3.87 -4.71 -11.89
N LEU A 295 3.70 -3.40 -12.03
CA LEU A 295 4.10 -2.47 -10.97
C LEU A 295 3.22 -2.66 -9.72
N VAL A 296 1.88 -2.76 -9.89
CA VAL A 296 0.96 -3.06 -8.78
C VAL A 296 1.29 -4.41 -8.14
N GLU A 297 1.53 -5.44 -8.92
CA GLU A 297 1.89 -6.77 -8.42
C GLU A 297 3.20 -6.73 -7.61
N THR A 298 4.22 -6.06 -8.13
CA THR A 298 5.51 -5.89 -7.44
C THR A 298 5.34 -5.14 -6.11
N LEU A 299 4.56 -4.05 -6.09
CA LEU A 299 4.26 -3.31 -4.87
C LEU A 299 3.44 -4.15 -3.89
N THR A 300 2.42 -4.85 -4.37
CA THR A 300 1.57 -5.71 -3.53
C THR A 300 2.40 -6.84 -2.90
N SER A 301 3.28 -7.48 -3.67
CA SER A 301 4.17 -8.53 -3.16
C SER A 301 5.16 -7.99 -2.13
N THR A 302 5.71 -6.80 -2.37
CA THR A 302 6.62 -6.11 -1.44
C THR A 302 5.91 -5.74 -0.13
N VAL A 303 4.73 -5.13 -0.21
CA VAL A 303 3.88 -4.82 0.96
C VAL A 303 3.48 -6.11 1.69
N GLY A 304 3.18 -7.18 0.96
CA GLY A 304 2.92 -8.50 1.50
C GLY A 304 4.09 -9.05 2.33
N LEU A 305 5.31 -8.95 1.81
CA LEU A 305 6.52 -9.39 2.51
C LEU A 305 6.74 -8.58 3.81
N PHE A 306 6.62 -7.25 3.77
CA PHE A 306 6.70 -6.41 4.96
C PHE A 306 5.60 -6.76 5.98
N SER A 307 4.39 -7.03 5.51
CA SER A 307 3.27 -7.42 6.38
C SER A 307 3.56 -8.74 7.11
N VAL A 308 4.16 -9.73 6.45
CA VAL A 308 4.58 -10.99 7.07
C VAL A 308 5.69 -10.76 8.12
N MET A 309 6.68 -9.92 7.82
CA MET A 309 7.74 -9.58 8.79
C MET A 309 7.16 -8.91 10.03
N VAL A 310 6.27 -7.93 9.86
CA VAL A 310 5.65 -7.22 10.99
C VAL A 310 4.71 -8.16 11.76
N ALA A 311 3.98 -9.04 11.08
CA ALA A 311 3.14 -10.05 11.72
C ALA A 311 3.98 -11.01 12.59
N ALA A 312 5.18 -11.39 12.16
CA ALA A 312 6.10 -12.19 12.98
C ALA A 312 6.56 -11.45 14.25
N ILE A 313 6.92 -10.17 14.13
CA ILE A 313 7.29 -9.32 15.28
C ILE A 313 6.08 -9.14 16.22
N ALA A 314 4.90 -8.90 15.66
CA ALA A 314 3.67 -8.79 16.43
C ALA A 314 3.33 -10.08 17.17
N ALA A 315 3.50 -11.24 16.54
CA ALA A 315 3.31 -12.55 17.18
C ALA A 315 4.23 -12.74 18.40
N ILE A 316 5.51 -12.36 18.27
CA ILE A 316 6.45 -12.40 19.39
C ILE A 316 5.98 -11.44 20.51
N SER A 317 5.59 -10.20 20.16
CA SER A 317 5.09 -9.21 21.11
C SER A 317 3.83 -9.71 21.83
N LEU A 318 2.92 -10.37 21.11
CA LEU A 318 1.71 -10.96 21.66
C LEU A 318 2.00 -12.12 22.61
N VAL A 319 2.98 -12.97 22.31
CA VAL A 319 3.43 -14.05 23.21
C VAL A 319 4.00 -13.46 24.50
N VAL A 320 4.87 -12.45 24.39
CA VAL A 320 5.44 -11.75 25.57
C VAL A 320 4.32 -11.09 26.41
N GLY A 321 3.36 -10.43 25.75
CA GLY A 321 2.17 -9.88 26.41
C GLY A 321 1.35 -10.96 27.12
N GLY A 322 1.13 -12.10 26.49
CA GLY A 322 0.45 -13.26 27.06
C GLY A 322 1.16 -13.83 28.30
N ILE A 323 2.50 -13.98 28.25
CA ILE A 323 3.30 -14.37 29.42
C ILE A 323 3.16 -13.35 30.55
N GLY A 324 3.16 -12.06 30.21
CA GLY A 324 2.91 -10.96 31.15
C GLY A 324 1.54 -11.09 31.83
N ILE A 325 0.46 -11.33 31.06
CA ILE A 325 -0.88 -11.55 31.59
C ILE A 325 -0.90 -12.77 32.55
N ALA A 326 -0.31 -13.90 32.13
CA ALA A 326 -0.25 -15.10 32.95
C ALA A 326 0.47 -14.86 34.28
N ASN A 327 1.60 -14.12 34.25
CA ASN A 327 2.37 -13.79 35.45
C ASN A 327 1.58 -12.91 36.43
N ILE A 328 0.88 -11.87 35.92
CA ILE A 328 0.00 -11.03 36.75
C ILE A 328 -1.11 -11.85 37.39
N MET A 329 -1.75 -12.71 36.58
CA MET A 329 -2.84 -13.53 37.09
C MET A 329 -2.36 -14.52 38.15
N LEU A 330 -1.15 -15.11 38.03
CA LEU A 330 -0.58 -15.97 39.05
C LEU A 330 -0.35 -15.19 40.37
N VAL A 331 0.21 -14.00 40.29
CA VAL A 331 0.40 -13.13 41.48
C VAL A 331 -0.95 -12.76 42.11
N SER A 332 -1.94 -12.40 41.28
CA SER A 332 -3.30 -12.09 41.74
C SER A 332 -3.95 -13.28 42.48
N VAL A 333 -3.74 -14.50 41.99
CA VAL A 333 -4.21 -15.73 42.67
C VAL A 333 -3.57 -15.87 44.04
N VAL A 334 -2.25 -15.62 44.16
CA VAL A 334 -1.55 -15.69 45.45
C VAL A 334 -2.05 -14.59 46.40
N GLU A 335 -2.15 -13.34 45.94
CA GLU A 335 -2.65 -12.22 46.75
C GLU A 335 -4.10 -12.42 47.25
N ARG A 336 -4.92 -13.13 46.45
CA ARG A 336 -6.34 -13.40 46.77
C ARG A 336 -6.60 -14.82 47.29
N THR A 337 -5.56 -15.55 47.72
CA THR A 337 -5.68 -16.96 48.16
C THR A 337 -6.73 -17.11 49.24
N ARG A 338 -6.75 -16.26 50.27
CA ARG A 338 -7.71 -16.28 51.38
C ARG A 338 -9.13 -16.01 50.90
N GLU A 339 -9.35 -15.08 49.99
CA GLU A 339 -10.66 -14.76 49.41
C GLU A 339 -11.22 -15.95 48.62
N ILE A 340 -10.37 -16.61 47.79
CA ILE A 340 -10.73 -17.83 47.07
C ILE A 340 -11.08 -18.97 48.05
N GLY A 341 -10.33 -19.10 49.14
CA GLY A 341 -10.60 -20.05 50.19
C GLY A 341 -11.97 -19.85 50.86
N ILE A 342 -12.31 -18.61 51.20
CA ILE A 342 -13.63 -18.24 51.77
C ILE A 342 -14.74 -18.60 50.79
N ARG A 343 -14.63 -18.19 49.48
CA ARG A 343 -15.66 -18.50 48.48
C ARG A 343 -15.89 -20.01 48.34
N LYS A 344 -14.84 -20.79 48.34
CA LYS A 344 -14.91 -22.27 48.24
C LYS A 344 -15.51 -22.89 49.51
N ALA A 345 -15.18 -22.37 50.71
CA ALA A 345 -15.77 -22.82 51.97
C ALA A 345 -17.28 -22.56 52.04
N VAL A 346 -17.78 -21.46 51.42
CA VAL A 346 -19.22 -21.12 51.30
C VAL A 346 -19.89 -21.89 50.16
N GLY A 347 -19.17 -22.70 49.36
CA GLY A 347 -19.77 -23.59 48.36
C GLY A 347 -19.52 -23.21 46.89
N ALA A 348 -18.62 -22.28 46.61
CA ALA A 348 -18.27 -21.96 45.20
C ALA A 348 -17.62 -23.18 44.51
N THR A 349 -18.08 -23.51 43.31
CA THR A 349 -17.56 -24.63 42.51
C THR A 349 -16.22 -24.25 41.87
N ASN A 350 -15.39 -25.26 41.56
CA ASN A 350 -14.14 -25.04 40.81
C ASN A 350 -14.40 -24.36 39.45
N SER A 351 -15.51 -24.66 38.79
CA SER A 351 -15.90 -24.02 37.53
C SER A 351 -16.24 -22.53 37.71
N ALA A 352 -16.85 -22.14 38.81
CA ALA A 352 -17.14 -20.74 39.09
C ALA A 352 -15.87 -19.92 39.31
N ILE A 353 -14.89 -20.45 40.05
CA ILE A 353 -13.58 -19.82 40.23
C ILE A 353 -12.82 -19.75 38.91
N LEU A 354 -12.79 -20.86 38.14
CA LEU A 354 -12.13 -20.92 36.84
C LEU A 354 -12.70 -19.85 35.88
N SER A 355 -14.04 -19.79 35.75
CA SER A 355 -14.69 -18.83 34.83
C SER A 355 -14.43 -17.37 35.25
N GLN A 356 -14.38 -17.07 36.54
CA GLN A 356 -14.07 -15.74 37.05
C GLN A 356 -12.67 -15.29 36.61
N PHE A 357 -11.62 -16.09 36.90
CA PHE A 357 -10.25 -15.75 36.55
C PHE A 357 -10.01 -15.74 35.03
N MET A 358 -10.69 -16.64 34.30
CA MET A 358 -10.66 -16.59 32.82
C MET A 358 -11.26 -15.29 32.28
N ALA A 359 -12.41 -14.86 32.81
CA ALA A 359 -13.02 -13.62 32.39
C ALA A 359 -12.14 -12.41 32.71
N GLU A 360 -11.43 -12.42 33.84
CA GLU A 360 -10.49 -11.36 34.21
C GLU A 360 -9.30 -11.30 33.22
N ALA A 361 -8.72 -12.43 32.85
CA ALA A 361 -7.65 -12.51 31.86
C ALA A 361 -8.09 -12.02 30.47
N ILE A 362 -9.28 -12.44 30.03
CA ILE A 362 -9.89 -12.01 28.77
C ILE A 362 -10.16 -10.51 28.78
N ALA A 363 -10.67 -9.95 29.89
CA ALA A 363 -10.95 -8.54 29.99
C ALA A 363 -9.68 -7.68 29.91
N ILE A 364 -8.56 -8.12 30.53
CA ILE A 364 -7.26 -7.47 30.43
C ILE A 364 -6.77 -7.46 28.98
N SER A 365 -6.80 -8.61 28.31
CA SER A 365 -6.32 -8.72 26.94
C SER A 365 -7.23 -7.97 25.96
N ALA A 366 -8.56 -8.00 26.14
CA ALA A 366 -9.51 -7.27 25.32
C ALA A 366 -9.33 -5.75 25.46
N ALA A 367 -9.09 -5.24 26.66
CA ALA A 367 -8.77 -3.82 26.90
C ALA A 367 -7.47 -3.43 26.16
N GLY A 368 -6.42 -4.28 26.23
CA GLY A 368 -5.20 -4.10 25.46
C GLY A 368 -5.47 -4.12 23.96
N GLY A 369 -6.34 -5.02 23.49
CA GLY A 369 -6.77 -5.13 22.11
C GLY A 369 -7.46 -3.88 21.59
N VAL A 370 -8.44 -3.36 22.34
CA VAL A 370 -9.17 -2.14 21.97
C VAL A 370 -8.22 -0.94 21.90
N LEU A 371 -7.32 -0.79 22.88
CA LEU A 371 -6.33 0.27 22.85
C LEU A 371 -5.34 0.10 21.68
N GLY A 372 -4.94 -1.14 21.37
CA GLY A 372 -4.08 -1.44 20.24
C GLY A 372 -4.74 -1.10 18.91
N VAL A 373 -6.03 -1.43 18.75
CA VAL A 373 -6.82 -1.04 17.57
C VAL A 373 -6.90 0.48 17.44
N ALA A 374 -7.24 1.17 18.51
CA ALA A 374 -7.37 2.63 18.50
C ALA A 374 -6.03 3.31 18.14
N MET A 375 -4.91 2.85 18.74
CA MET A 375 -3.57 3.35 18.42
C MET A 375 -3.16 3.01 16.99
N GLY A 376 -3.45 1.81 16.50
CA GLY A 376 -3.14 1.39 15.13
C GLY A 376 -3.85 2.26 14.10
N ILE A 377 -5.13 2.52 14.30
CA ILE A 377 -5.93 3.43 13.46
C ILE A 377 -5.37 4.86 13.52
N ALA A 378 -5.02 5.35 14.72
CA ALA A 378 -4.45 6.69 14.88
C ALA A 378 -3.12 6.84 14.14
N ILE A 379 -2.20 5.86 14.26
CA ILE A 379 -0.92 5.84 13.57
C ILE A 379 -1.12 5.77 12.05
N ALA A 380 -2.01 4.89 11.57
CA ALA A 380 -2.32 4.77 10.14
C ALA A 380 -2.86 6.08 9.56
N ARG A 381 -3.75 6.78 10.31
CA ARG A 381 -4.27 8.08 9.87
C ARG A 381 -3.20 9.16 9.85
N ILE A 382 -2.33 9.21 10.86
CA ILE A 382 -1.21 10.17 10.88
C ILE A 382 -0.27 9.89 9.69
N ALA A 383 0.05 8.63 9.43
CA ALA A 383 0.89 8.27 8.28
C ALA A 383 0.22 8.67 6.96
N ALA A 384 -1.07 8.41 6.78
CA ALA A 384 -1.83 8.80 5.59
C ALA A 384 -1.77 10.32 5.34
N THR A 385 -1.86 11.15 6.40
CA THR A 385 -1.78 12.61 6.26
C THR A 385 -0.36 13.14 6.06
N LEU A 386 0.67 12.44 6.55
CA LEU A 386 2.07 12.85 6.38
C LEU A 386 2.64 12.50 5.01
N PHE A 387 2.18 11.40 4.43
CA PHE A 387 2.67 10.86 3.16
C PHE A 387 1.66 10.99 2.02
N ASP A 388 0.56 11.69 2.24
CA ASP A 388 -0.47 12.05 1.25
C ASP A 388 -1.05 10.87 0.47
N PHE A 389 -1.36 9.76 1.14
CA PHE A 389 -2.04 8.62 0.55
C PHE A 389 -3.44 8.39 1.15
N PRO A 390 -4.37 7.73 0.43
CA PRO A 390 -5.72 7.46 0.91
C PRO A 390 -5.73 6.68 2.23
N PHE A 391 -6.50 7.18 3.20
CA PHE A 391 -6.67 6.47 4.46
C PHE A 391 -7.65 5.30 4.29
N VAL A 392 -7.12 4.08 4.28
CA VAL A 392 -7.89 2.84 4.14
C VAL A 392 -7.84 2.04 5.44
N ILE A 393 -9.00 1.63 5.95
CA ILE A 393 -9.10 0.77 7.13
C ILE A 393 -9.54 -0.62 6.70
N SER A 394 -8.74 -1.62 7.00
CA SER A 394 -9.08 -3.03 6.82
C SER A 394 -9.95 -3.53 7.99
N LEU A 395 -11.24 -3.74 7.76
CA LEU A 395 -12.12 -4.37 8.73
C LEU A 395 -11.65 -5.77 9.14
N TRP A 396 -11.01 -6.48 8.21
CA TRP A 396 -10.41 -7.79 8.47
C TRP A 396 -9.25 -7.70 9.48
N SER A 397 -8.39 -6.69 9.37
CA SER A 397 -7.28 -6.47 10.31
C SER A 397 -7.77 -6.13 11.71
N ILE A 398 -8.86 -5.36 11.83
CA ILE A 398 -9.51 -5.08 13.11
C ILE A 398 -10.07 -6.39 13.71
N ALA A 399 -10.79 -7.16 12.91
CA ALA A 399 -11.36 -8.44 13.36
C ALA A 399 -10.29 -9.43 13.82
N LEU A 400 -9.17 -9.52 13.08
CA LEU A 400 -8.00 -10.29 13.46
C LEU A 400 -7.37 -9.79 14.77
N GLY A 401 -7.18 -8.47 14.92
CA GLY A 401 -6.59 -7.89 16.12
C GLY A 401 -7.42 -8.17 17.37
N VAL A 402 -8.74 -7.99 17.28
CA VAL A 402 -9.66 -8.30 18.37
C VAL A 402 -9.70 -9.81 18.65
N GLY A 403 -9.77 -10.64 17.62
CA GLY A 403 -9.76 -12.10 17.76
C GLY A 403 -8.47 -12.63 18.41
N LEU A 404 -7.33 -12.12 18.00
CA LEU A 404 -6.03 -12.48 18.58
C LEU A 404 -5.91 -12.02 20.05
N SER A 405 -6.39 -10.82 20.40
CA SER A 405 -6.37 -10.36 21.78
C SER A 405 -7.20 -11.29 22.68
N PHE A 406 -8.39 -11.68 22.20
CA PHE A 406 -9.25 -12.62 22.91
C PHE A 406 -8.60 -14.01 23.08
N ALA A 407 -8.01 -14.54 22.03
CA ALA A 407 -7.32 -15.81 22.04
C ALA A 407 -6.13 -15.83 23.03
N ILE A 408 -5.37 -14.73 23.08
CA ILE A 408 -4.24 -14.60 24.03
C ILE A 408 -4.75 -14.54 25.47
N GLY A 409 -5.80 -13.76 25.75
CA GLY A 409 -6.39 -13.73 27.08
C GLY A 409 -6.86 -15.10 27.54
N LEU A 410 -7.47 -15.86 26.64
CA LEU A 410 -7.93 -17.21 26.90
C LEU A 410 -6.75 -18.15 27.19
N VAL A 411 -5.73 -18.18 26.36
CA VAL A 411 -4.57 -19.07 26.52
C VAL A 411 -3.77 -18.70 27.78
N ALA A 412 -3.46 -17.40 27.96
CA ALA A 412 -2.68 -16.92 29.09
C ALA A 412 -3.40 -17.09 30.42
N GLY A 413 -4.74 -17.01 30.43
CA GLY A 413 -5.56 -17.16 31.64
C GLY A 413 -5.74 -18.59 32.12
N VAL A 414 -5.57 -19.63 31.26
CA VAL A 414 -5.88 -21.04 31.61
C VAL A 414 -5.07 -21.54 32.80
N ILE A 415 -3.74 -21.33 32.79
CA ILE A 415 -2.87 -21.86 33.86
C ILE A 415 -3.17 -21.19 35.21
N PRO A 416 -3.23 -19.85 35.33
CA PRO A 416 -3.57 -19.17 36.60
C PRO A 416 -4.99 -19.55 37.07
N ALA A 417 -5.98 -19.55 36.20
CA ALA A 417 -7.34 -19.87 36.55
C ALA A 417 -7.51 -21.32 37.06
N ARG A 418 -6.79 -22.28 36.47
CA ARG A 418 -6.74 -23.64 36.97
C ARG A 418 -6.06 -23.74 38.33
N SER A 419 -4.99 -22.97 38.56
CA SER A 419 -4.30 -22.93 39.86
C SER A 419 -5.25 -22.42 40.95
N ALA A 420 -5.97 -21.32 40.68
CA ALA A 420 -6.99 -20.75 41.57
C ALA A 420 -8.12 -21.77 41.88
N ALA A 421 -8.63 -22.44 40.84
CA ALA A 421 -9.70 -23.41 40.98
C ALA A 421 -9.33 -24.66 41.78
N ARG A 422 -8.03 -25.00 41.84
CA ARG A 422 -7.55 -26.21 42.56
C ARG A 422 -7.07 -25.90 43.99
N LEU A 423 -7.11 -24.67 44.48
CA LEU A 423 -6.76 -24.31 45.85
C LEU A 423 -7.64 -25.08 46.86
N ASP A 424 -7.00 -25.67 47.86
CA ASP A 424 -7.68 -26.29 48.99
C ASP A 424 -8.20 -25.21 49.96
N PRO A 425 -9.51 -25.17 50.28
CA PRO A 425 -10.07 -24.19 51.19
C PRO A 425 -9.40 -24.13 52.55
N ILE A 426 -9.01 -25.31 53.11
CA ILE A 426 -8.41 -25.41 54.42
C ILE A 426 -6.99 -24.77 54.44
N ASN A 427 -6.19 -25.12 53.45
CA ASN A 427 -4.85 -24.56 53.29
C ASN A 427 -4.87 -23.06 52.98
N ALA A 428 -5.84 -22.62 52.14
CA ALA A 428 -6.01 -21.24 51.79
C ALA A 428 -6.42 -20.33 52.97
N LEU A 429 -7.17 -20.82 53.91
CA LEU A 429 -7.55 -20.11 55.12
C LEU A 429 -6.46 -20.09 56.19
N ARG A 430 -5.52 -21.04 56.14
CA ARG A 430 -4.40 -21.16 57.13
C ARG A 430 -3.17 -20.33 56.73
N SER A 431 -3.04 -19.92 55.47
CA SER A 431 -1.90 -19.21 54.89
C SER A 431 -1.95 -17.69 55.08
N GLY A 432 -2.79 -17.20 55.99
CA GLY A 432 -2.92 -15.77 56.33
C GLY A 432 -2.40 -15.42 57.69
#